data_47b7a728f29989e75ebb007cd85f7248
#
_entry.id   47b7a728f29989e75ebb007cd85f7248
#
_cell.length_a   1.000
_cell.length_b   1.000
_cell.length_c   1.000
_cell.angle_alpha   90.00
_cell.angle_beta   90.00
_cell.angle_gamma   90.00
#
_symmetry.space_group_name_H-M   'P 1'
#
loop_
_entity.id
_entity.type
_entity.pdbx_description
1 polymer ?
#
loop_
_entity_poly.entity_id
_entity_poly.type
_entity_poly.pdbx_seq_one_letter_code
_entity_poly.pdbx_strand_id
1 'polypeptide(L)'
;MTERTVHTAIRLELPFPPSVNSLTANAKKGRIKTPAYTNWFALASTRVKDSHRRALGPYSLHIALKRSDKRTRDLGNLEKAVSDLLVAHGVVKDDSLAERITLQWDAGLQVECVVLVQPYEEGLAA
;
A
#
# COMPACT_ATOMS: atom_id res chain seq x y z
N MET A 1 -23.74 -19.99 -20.28
CA MET A 1 -22.39 -19.48 -20.02
C MET A 1 -22.37 -18.76 -18.69
N THR A 2 -21.60 -19.26 -17.78
CA THR A 2 -21.49 -18.63 -16.47
C THR A 2 -20.62 -17.39 -16.59
N GLU A 3 -21.20 -16.25 -16.32
CA GLU A 3 -20.40 -15.04 -16.24
C GLU A 3 -19.47 -15.12 -15.04
N ARG A 4 -18.20 -15.10 -15.29
CA ARG A 4 -17.24 -14.92 -14.24
C ARG A 4 -17.32 -13.49 -13.75
N THR A 5 -17.59 -13.33 -12.48
CA THR A 5 -17.39 -12.03 -11.86
C THR A 5 -15.90 -11.75 -11.85
N VAL A 6 -15.48 -10.85 -12.72
CA VAL A 6 -14.09 -10.43 -12.74
C VAL A 6 -13.95 -9.30 -11.74
N HIS A 7 -13.25 -9.56 -10.65
CA HIS A 7 -12.90 -8.52 -9.69
C HIS A 7 -11.67 -7.78 -10.24
N THR A 8 -11.91 -6.59 -10.76
CA THR A 8 -10.81 -5.75 -11.20
C THR A 8 -10.02 -5.29 -9.98
N ALA A 9 -8.73 -5.57 -9.97
CA ALA A 9 -7.86 -5.09 -8.92
C ALA A 9 -7.81 -3.55 -8.93
N ILE A 10 -7.80 -2.97 -7.76
CA ILE A 10 -7.52 -1.55 -7.59
C ILE A 10 -6.02 -1.37 -7.78
N ARG A 11 -5.62 -0.52 -8.73
CA ARG A 11 -4.21 -0.28 -9.01
C ARG A 11 -3.87 1.17 -8.72
N LEU A 12 -2.86 1.36 -7.87
CA LEU A 12 -2.33 2.68 -7.52
C LEU A 12 -0.86 2.74 -7.91
N GLU A 13 -0.44 3.87 -8.43
CA GLU A 13 0.97 4.18 -8.67
C GLU A 13 1.38 5.24 -7.66
N LEU A 14 2.29 4.90 -6.77
CA LEU A 14 2.66 5.75 -5.65
C LEU A 14 4.14 6.13 -5.73
N PRO A 15 4.53 7.25 -5.11
CA PRO A 15 5.93 7.50 -4.85
C PRO A 15 6.47 6.45 -3.88
N PHE A 16 7.80 6.30 -3.84
CA PHE A 16 8.44 5.29 -2.99
C PHE A 16 8.07 5.57 -1.52
N PRO A 17 7.50 4.56 -0.81
CA PRO A 17 7.03 4.80 0.56
C PRO A 17 8.20 4.90 1.55
N PRO A 18 8.05 5.69 2.62
CA PRO A 18 9.03 5.70 3.69
C PRO A 18 8.99 4.40 4.49
N SER A 19 10.12 4.05 5.07
CA SER A 19 10.24 2.90 5.97
C SER A 19 9.41 3.15 7.24
N VAL A 20 8.90 2.06 7.83
CA VAL A 20 8.19 2.12 9.10
C VAL A 20 9.01 2.83 10.19
N ASN A 21 10.34 2.72 10.12
CA ASN A 21 11.23 3.38 11.08
C ASN A 21 11.30 4.90 10.90
N SER A 22 10.84 5.41 9.79
CA SER A 22 10.89 6.83 9.45
C SER A 22 9.52 7.50 9.48
N LEU A 23 8.47 6.83 9.95
CA LEU A 23 7.11 7.39 9.95
C LEU A 23 6.89 8.36 11.12
N THR A 24 7.50 8.09 12.26
CA THR A 24 7.37 8.92 13.46
C THR A 24 8.72 9.15 14.10
N ALA A 25 8.79 10.22 14.88
CA ALA A 25 9.97 10.56 15.65
C ALA A 25 9.56 10.97 17.07
N ASN A 26 10.47 10.82 18.02
CA ASN A 26 10.23 11.24 19.39
C ASN A 26 10.18 12.77 19.49
N ALA A 27 9.25 13.27 20.25
CA ALA A 27 9.10 14.70 20.56
C ALA A 27 8.84 14.86 22.05
N LYS A 28 8.86 16.11 22.55
CA LYS A 28 8.64 16.39 23.97
C LYS A 28 7.31 15.84 24.50
N LYS A 29 6.30 15.77 23.67
CA LYS A 29 4.96 15.28 24.01
C LYS A 29 4.61 13.96 23.33
N GLY A 30 5.55 13.02 23.23
CA GLY A 30 5.33 11.73 22.61
C GLY A 30 5.87 11.66 21.19
N ARG A 31 5.24 10.88 20.33
CA ARG A 31 5.70 10.67 18.96
C ARG A 31 4.92 11.55 18.01
N ILE A 32 5.63 12.11 17.03
CA ILE A 32 5.02 12.92 15.97
C ILE A 32 5.38 12.31 14.61
N LYS A 33 4.55 12.58 13.63
CA LYS A 33 4.84 12.18 12.25
C LYS A 33 6.02 12.98 11.71
N THR A 34 6.91 12.31 11.00
CA THR A 34 8.06 12.98 10.39
C THR A 34 7.64 13.80 9.18
N PRO A 35 8.40 14.86 8.82
CA PRO A 35 8.16 15.57 7.57
C PRO A 35 8.22 14.65 6.35
N ALA A 36 9.13 13.67 6.33
CA ALA A 36 9.24 12.71 5.24
C ALA A 36 7.94 11.95 5.04
N TYR A 37 7.32 11.47 6.12
CA TYR A 37 6.05 10.77 6.04
C TYR A 37 4.91 11.71 5.62
N THR A 38 4.83 12.87 6.24
CA THR A 38 3.78 13.84 5.93
C THR A 38 3.84 14.27 4.47
N ASN A 39 5.03 14.54 3.94
CA ASN A 39 5.21 14.92 2.54
C ASN A 39 4.87 13.76 1.60
N TRP A 40 5.31 12.54 1.92
CA TRP A 40 4.97 11.38 1.13
C TRP A 40 3.46 11.16 1.09
N PHE A 41 2.81 11.23 2.26
CA PHE A 41 1.37 11.01 2.37
C PHE A 41 0.59 12.02 1.53
N ALA A 42 0.97 13.30 1.57
CA ALA A 42 0.33 14.33 0.77
C ALA A 42 0.46 14.04 -0.73
N LEU A 43 1.66 13.68 -1.18
CA LEU A 43 1.89 13.36 -2.59
C LEU A 43 1.16 12.08 -3.00
N ALA A 44 1.26 11.03 -2.21
CA ALA A 44 0.61 9.76 -2.49
C ALA A 44 -0.92 9.91 -2.51
N SER A 45 -1.47 10.75 -1.65
CA SER A 45 -2.91 11.02 -1.61
C SER A 45 -3.45 11.56 -2.93
N THR A 46 -2.65 12.30 -3.68
CA THR A 46 -3.06 12.82 -5.01
C THR A 46 -3.28 11.70 -6.03
N ARG A 47 -2.76 10.51 -5.76
CA ARG A 47 -2.87 9.36 -6.65
C ARG A 47 -4.10 8.52 -6.37
N VAL A 48 -4.81 8.78 -5.26
CA VAL A 48 -6.00 8.03 -4.90
C VAL A 48 -7.23 8.76 -5.48
N LYS A 49 -7.96 8.06 -6.34
CA LYS A 49 -9.17 8.59 -6.99
C LYS A 49 -10.41 8.04 -6.31
N ASP A 50 -11.55 8.68 -6.54
CA ASP A 50 -12.82 8.22 -5.98
C ASP A 50 -13.14 6.78 -6.37
N SER A 51 -12.80 6.38 -7.60
CA SER A 51 -13.00 5.01 -8.08
C SER A 51 -12.20 3.97 -7.30
N HIS A 52 -11.16 4.38 -6.58
CA HIS A 52 -10.35 3.47 -5.76
C HIS A 52 -10.94 3.28 -4.36
N ARG A 53 -11.83 4.16 -3.92
CA ARG A 53 -12.35 4.18 -2.54
C ARG A 53 -13.53 3.22 -2.40
N ARG A 54 -13.26 1.93 -2.56
CA ARG A 54 -14.29 0.89 -2.54
C ARG A 54 -14.59 0.33 -1.16
N ALA A 55 -13.85 0.75 -0.14
CA ALA A 55 -14.02 0.29 1.23
C ALA A 55 -14.06 -1.24 1.33
N LEU A 56 -13.05 -1.89 0.76
CA LEU A 56 -13.02 -3.35 0.72
C LEU A 56 -12.99 -3.93 2.12
N GLY A 57 -13.71 -5.05 2.31
CA GLY A 57 -13.58 -5.91 3.48
C GLY A 57 -12.29 -6.74 3.38
N PRO A 58 -12.33 -8.05 3.69
CA PRO A 58 -11.12 -8.87 3.54
C PRO A 58 -10.49 -8.69 2.16
N TYR A 59 -9.18 -8.45 2.13
CA TYR A 59 -8.49 -8.12 0.89
C TYR A 59 -7.10 -8.72 0.81
N SER A 60 -6.60 -8.80 -0.42
CA SER A 60 -5.21 -9.11 -0.72
C SER A 60 -4.50 -7.85 -1.17
N LEU A 61 -3.29 -7.65 -0.67
CA LEU A 61 -2.45 -6.50 -0.98
C LEU A 61 -1.17 -6.99 -1.64
N HIS A 62 -0.83 -6.41 -2.78
CA HIS A 62 0.45 -6.67 -3.45
C HIS A 62 1.15 -5.35 -3.70
N ILE A 63 2.38 -5.23 -3.24
CA ILE A 63 3.20 -4.03 -3.41
C ILE A 63 4.46 -4.41 -4.18
N ALA A 64 4.62 -3.82 -5.35
CA ALA A 64 5.83 -3.97 -6.14
C ALA A 64 6.60 -2.64 -6.11
N LEU A 65 7.91 -2.72 -5.85
CA LEU A 65 8.74 -1.54 -5.66
C LEU A 65 9.98 -1.62 -6.54
N LYS A 66 10.33 -0.48 -7.10
CA LYS A 66 11.58 -0.33 -7.84
C LYS A 66 12.62 0.32 -6.95
N ARG A 67 13.81 -0.28 -6.86
CA ARG A 67 14.89 0.32 -6.09
C ARG A 67 15.28 1.66 -6.71
N SER A 68 15.25 2.71 -5.90
CA SER A 68 15.58 4.06 -6.35
C SER A 68 17.08 4.34 -6.25
N ASP A 69 17.80 3.54 -5.45
CA ASP A 69 19.24 3.69 -5.22
C ASP A 69 19.84 2.35 -4.80
N LYS A 70 21.13 2.35 -4.46
CA LYS A 70 21.87 1.15 -4.06
C LYS A 70 21.79 0.84 -2.57
N ARG A 71 21.04 1.63 -1.80
CA ARG A 71 20.95 1.39 -0.36
C ARG A 71 20.22 0.10 -0.08
N THR A 72 20.68 -0.60 0.93
CA THR A 72 19.99 -1.79 1.45
C THR A 72 18.74 -1.34 2.21
N ARG A 73 17.61 -1.93 1.85
CA ARG A 73 16.33 -1.66 2.52
C ARG A 73 15.61 -2.95 2.80
N ASP A 74 14.98 -3.02 3.97
CA ASP A 74 14.14 -4.16 4.30
C ASP A 74 12.78 -3.99 3.66
N LEU A 75 12.46 -4.91 2.76
CA LEU A 75 11.22 -4.87 2.00
C LEU A 75 9.99 -4.81 2.92
N GLY A 76 9.98 -5.62 3.97
CA GLY A 76 8.84 -5.65 4.89
C GLY A 76 8.58 -4.34 5.63
N ASN A 77 9.57 -3.46 5.74
CA ASN A 77 9.41 -2.17 6.40
C ASN A 77 8.71 -1.13 5.53
N LEU A 78 8.39 -1.45 4.29
CA LEU A 78 7.81 -0.51 3.34
C LEU A 78 6.29 -0.64 3.20
N GLU A 79 5.68 -1.59 3.89
CA GLU A 79 4.24 -1.86 3.78
C GLU A 79 3.39 -0.89 4.61
N LYS A 80 3.86 -0.49 5.80
CA LYS A 80 3.03 0.22 6.77
C LYS A 80 2.47 1.54 6.24
N ALA A 81 3.30 2.35 5.60
CA ALA A 81 2.87 3.63 5.05
C ALA A 81 1.79 3.43 3.98
N VAL A 82 1.95 2.42 3.13
CA VAL A 82 0.96 2.09 2.09
C VAL A 82 -0.35 1.66 2.73
N SER A 83 -0.32 0.75 3.70
CA SER A 83 -1.52 0.28 4.38
C SER A 83 -2.27 1.42 5.07
N ASP A 84 -1.55 2.31 5.73
CA ASP A 84 -2.17 3.48 6.39
C ASP A 84 -2.84 4.40 5.37
N LEU A 85 -2.24 4.59 4.21
CA LEU A 85 -2.82 5.38 3.12
C LEU A 85 -4.13 4.76 2.63
N LEU A 86 -4.15 3.44 2.43
CA LEU A 86 -5.34 2.73 1.94
C LEU A 86 -6.52 2.87 2.91
N VAL A 87 -6.26 2.76 4.21
CA VAL A 87 -7.29 2.94 5.23
C VAL A 87 -7.77 4.39 5.26
N ALA A 88 -6.84 5.34 5.27
CA ALA A 88 -7.17 6.76 5.37
C ALA A 88 -8.06 7.23 4.22
N HIS A 89 -7.87 6.67 3.03
CA HIS A 89 -8.65 7.05 1.85
C HIS A 89 -9.84 6.15 1.57
N GLY A 90 -10.14 5.20 2.45
CA GLY A 90 -11.30 4.31 2.27
C GLY A 90 -11.16 3.33 1.11
N VAL A 91 -9.95 3.03 0.68
CA VAL A 91 -9.70 1.97 -0.29
C VAL A 91 -10.05 0.62 0.35
N VAL A 92 -9.66 0.44 1.59
CA VAL A 92 -10.04 -0.70 2.43
C VAL A 92 -10.64 -0.16 3.72
N LYS A 93 -11.46 -0.98 4.39
CA LYS A 93 -12.12 -0.57 5.62
C LYS A 93 -11.14 -0.47 6.79
N ASP A 94 -10.23 -1.43 6.89
CA ASP A 94 -9.26 -1.49 7.97
C ASP A 94 -8.10 -2.41 7.58
N ASP A 95 -6.90 -2.12 8.07
CA ASP A 95 -5.71 -2.92 7.75
C ASP A 95 -5.72 -4.30 8.40
N SER A 96 -6.50 -4.49 9.46
CA SER A 96 -6.69 -5.80 10.08
C SER A 96 -7.40 -6.79 9.17
N LEU A 97 -8.03 -6.31 8.09
CA LEU A 97 -8.73 -7.14 7.12
C LEU A 97 -7.83 -7.67 6.01
N ALA A 98 -6.55 -7.32 6.02
CA ALA A 98 -5.60 -7.88 5.06
C ALA A 98 -5.41 -9.37 5.32
N GLU A 99 -5.81 -10.19 4.36
CA GLU A 99 -5.66 -11.65 4.45
C GLU A 99 -4.37 -12.13 3.79
N ARG A 100 -3.84 -11.35 2.88
CA ARG A 100 -2.60 -11.66 2.20
C ARG A 100 -1.88 -10.37 1.84
N ILE A 101 -0.60 -10.29 2.20
CA ILE A 101 0.26 -9.16 1.85
C ILE A 101 1.49 -9.72 1.15
N THR A 102 1.75 -9.24 -0.06
CA THR A 102 2.91 -9.62 -0.84
C THR A 102 3.72 -8.37 -1.16
N LEU A 103 5.01 -8.43 -0.93
CA LEU A 103 5.93 -7.36 -1.29
C LEU A 103 7.03 -7.94 -2.18
N GLN A 104 7.43 -7.20 -3.20
CA GLN A 104 8.51 -7.64 -4.06
C GLN A 104 9.26 -6.44 -4.65
N TRP A 105 10.54 -6.65 -4.90
CA TRP A 105 11.31 -5.74 -5.74
C TRP A 105 11.06 -6.10 -7.20
N ASP A 106 10.90 -5.09 -8.02
CA ASP A 106 10.65 -5.27 -9.45
C ASP A 106 11.39 -4.20 -10.24
N ALA A 107 12.52 -4.59 -10.83
CA ALA A 107 13.34 -3.68 -11.61
C ALA A 107 12.69 -3.25 -12.94
N GLY A 108 11.67 -3.97 -13.38
CA GLY A 108 10.96 -3.68 -14.62
C GLY A 108 9.89 -2.60 -14.51
N LEU A 109 9.60 -2.11 -13.30
CA LEU A 109 8.60 -1.06 -13.13
C LEU A 109 9.06 0.24 -13.77
N GLN A 110 8.10 0.97 -14.34
CA GLN A 110 8.35 2.31 -14.87
C GLN A 110 8.08 3.41 -13.84
N VAL A 111 7.52 3.03 -12.69
CA VAL A 111 7.25 3.91 -11.56
C VAL A 111 7.87 3.34 -10.30
N GLU A 112 7.93 4.12 -9.25
CA GLU A 112 8.63 3.71 -8.03
C GLU A 112 7.90 2.63 -7.24
N CYS A 113 6.56 2.67 -7.25
CA CYS A 113 5.73 1.76 -6.46
C CYS A 113 4.41 1.52 -7.16
N VAL A 114 4.04 0.25 -7.29
CA VAL A 114 2.72 -0.15 -7.78
C VAL A 114 2.04 -0.94 -6.69
N VAL A 115 0.81 -0.56 -6.37
CA VAL A 115 0.00 -1.22 -5.35
C VAL A 115 -1.24 -1.81 -6.01
N LEU A 116 -1.47 -3.10 -5.78
CA LEU A 116 -2.67 -3.80 -6.23
C LEU A 116 -3.46 -4.25 -5.01
N VAL A 117 -4.73 -3.91 -4.99
CA VAL A 117 -5.65 -4.30 -3.92
C VAL A 117 -6.85 -4.97 -4.54
N GLN A 118 -7.23 -6.13 -4.01
CA GLN A 118 -8.40 -6.85 -4.51
C GLN A 118 -9.09 -7.57 -3.37
N PRO A 119 -10.40 -7.84 -3.50
CA PRO A 119 -11.08 -8.66 -2.51
C PRO A 119 -10.38 -10.00 -2.34
N TYR A 120 -10.25 -10.45 -1.10
CA TYR A 120 -9.66 -11.75 -0.83
C TYR A 120 -10.67 -12.85 -1.17
N GLU A 121 -10.22 -13.83 -1.95
CA GLU A 121 -11.02 -15.00 -2.28
C GLU A 121 -10.46 -16.21 -1.58
N GLU A 122 -11.28 -16.82 -0.72
CA GLU A 122 -10.99 -18.13 -0.18
C GLU A 122 -11.27 -19.17 -1.26
N GLY A 123 -10.42 -20.11 -1.41
CA GLY A 123 -10.67 -21.17 -2.38
C GLY A 123 -9.40 -21.74 -2.96
N LEU A 124 -8.31 -21.04 -2.79
CA LEU A 124 -7.03 -21.54 -3.23
C LEU A 124 -6.51 -22.69 -2.36
N ALA A 125 -7.13 -22.87 -1.19
CA ALA A 125 -6.77 -23.91 -0.24
C ALA A 125 -7.50 -25.22 -0.48
N ALA A 126 -8.44 -25.21 -1.38
CA ALA A 126 -9.21 -26.43 -1.70
C ALA A 126 -8.34 -27.48 -2.39
#